data_dbf36e1eb6ace60425d8c5ef51995714
#
_entry.id   dbf36e1eb6ace60425d8c5ef51995714
#
_cell.length_a   1.000
_cell.length_b   1.000
_cell.length_c   1.000
_cell.angle_alpha   90.00
_cell.angle_beta   90.00
_cell.angle_gamma   90.00
#
_symmetry.space_group_name_H-M   'P 1'
#
loop_
_entity.id
_entity.type
_entity.pdbx_description
1 polymer ?
#
loop_
_entity_poly.entity_id
_entity_poly.type
_entity_poly.pdbx_seq_one_letter_code
_entity_poly.pdbx_strand_id
1 'polypeptide(L)'
;QTVSRADHGTKPLHKKAMFLFKQYLLVGGMPKVVSAYIEDNKQFENVDEEKREILKTYRNDIMKIDQNYQSKVLSIYDRIPGFLSSHEKRVKINSLDTTNRAIAYEETFFWLADSMICNECFSSNDPNVGLSLTEDRTYIKCYMSDTGLLFSHAFDEYPEVAKSIYSSILQDKLSVNKGMLYENIIAQMLVASGHKLYFYNHYNEDKHRNDIEIDFIIISGDKTNVKISPIEVKSSKKYTTTSLEKFNLTFKKRISNSYIIHPKNLSIRDDGIICIPAYMTFCL
;
A
#
# COMPACT_ATOMS: atom_id res chain seq x y z
N GLN A 1 29.38 -12.64 16.41
CA GLN A 1 30.04 -11.42 16.97
C GLN A 1 30.21 -10.28 15.95
N THR A 2 29.84 -10.44 14.68
CA THR A 2 30.05 -9.44 13.63
C THR A 2 28.87 -8.45 13.46
N VAL A 3 27.72 -8.70 14.06
CA VAL A 3 26.52 -7.84 13.96
C VAL A 3 26.57 -6.59 14.87
N SER A 4 27.39 -6.59 15.93
CA SER A 4 27.39 -5.50 16.93
C SER A 4 28.13 -4.21 16.50
N ARG A 5 29.04 -4.26 15.54
CA ARG A 5 29.82 -3.07 15.10
C ARG A 5 29.09 -2.20 14.05
N ALA A 6 28.15 -2.76 13.29
CA ALA A 6 27.37 -2.00 12.30
C ALA A 6 26.26 -1.13 12.93
N ASP A 7 25.85 -1.41 14.18
CA ASP A 7 24.65 -0.82 14.79
C ASP A 7 24.82 0.64 15.27
N HIS A 8 26.03 1.09 15.62
CA HIS A 8 26.25 2.45 16.09
C HIS A 8 26.30 3.51 14.98
N GLY A 9 26.80 3.19 13.80
CA GLY A 9 26.90 4.12 12.66
C GLY A 9 25.60 4.25 11.86
N THR A 10 24.73 3.24 11.86
CA THR A 10 23.52 3.19 11.07
C THR A 10 22.30 3.87 11.72
N LYS A 11 22.27 3.99 13.05
CA LYS A 11 21.13 4.60 13.79
C LYS A 11 20.82 6.05 13.43
N PRO A 12 21.81 6.98 13.33
CA PRO A 12 21.54 8.36 12.91
C PRO A 12 21.04 8.43 11.46
N LEU A 13 21.62 7.64 10.56
CA LEU A 13 21.24 7.58 9.15
C LEU A 13 19.81 7.04 8.99
N HIS A 14 19.48 5.96 9.71
CA HIS A 14 18.12 5.41 9.72
C HIS A 14 17.08 6.44 10.22
N LYS A 15 17.38 7.18 11.31
CA LYS A 15 16.49 8.24 11.80
C LYS A 15 16.24 9.31 10.73
N LYS A 16 17.29 9.76 10.05
CA LYS A 16 17.19 10.75 8.96
C LYS A 16 16.38 10.20 7.78
N ALA A 17 16.65 8.98 7.36
CA ALA A 17 15.93 8.32 6.27
C ALA A 17 14.44 8.12 6.60
N MET A 18 14.11 7.68 7.82
CA MET A 18 12.72 7.56 8.28
C MET A 18 12.01 8.92 8.38
N PHE A 19 12.72 9.98 8.73
CA PHE A 19 12.14 11.32 8.73
C PHE A 19 11.81 11.78 7.30
N LEU A 20 12.72 11.61 6.34
CA LEU A 20 12.49 11.90 4.93
C LEU A 20 11.37 11.03 4.33
N PHE A 21 11.32 9.75 4.71
CA PHE A 21 10.24 8.84 4.28
C PHE A 21 8.86 9.32 4.77
N LYS A 22 8.77 9.83 6.00
CA LYS A 22 7.51 10.41 6.50
C LYS A 22 7.12 11.68 5.75
N GLN A 23 8.09 12.52 5.39
CA GLN A 23 7.83 13.67 4.52
C GLN A 23 7.30 13.21 3.16
N TYR A 24 7.95 12.22 2.54
CA TYR A 24 7.50 11.64 1.27
C TYR A 24 6.09 11.03 1.36
N LEU A 25 5.78 10.33 2.46
CA LEU A 25 4.45 9.77 2.69
C LEU A 25 3.35 10.86 2.71
N LEU A 26 3.68 12.06 3.19
CA LEU A 26 2.74 13.18 3.30
C LEU A 26 2.67 14.04 2.03
N VAL A 27 3.81 14.29 1.41
CA VAL A 27 3.94 15.10 0.19
C VAL A 27 3.50 14.30 -1.04
N GLY A 28 3.90 13.03 -1.11
CA GLY A 28 3.76 12.20 -2.30
C GLY A 28 4.88 12.40 -3.30
N GLY A 29 4.70 11.85 -4.49
CA GLY A 29 5.66 11.89 -5.60
C GLY A 29 5.21 12.75 -6.79
N MET A 30 4.07 13.44 -6.71
CA MET A 30 3.61 14.31 -7.79
C MET A 30 4.55 15.49 -8.00
N PRO A 31 5.14 15.69 -9.21
CA PRO A 31 6.20 16.71 -9.42
C PRO A 31 5.81 18.11 -8.98
N LYS A 32 4.59 18.56 -9.30
CA LYS A 32 4.08 19.86 -8.92
C LYS A 32 4.01 20.04 -7.39
N VAL A 33 3.56 18.99 -6.67
CA VAL A 33 3.47 18.99 -5.21
C VAL A 33 4.85 19.00 -4.57
N VAL A 34 5.80 18.22 -5.12
CA VAL A 34 7.19 18.20 -4.64
C VAL A 34 7.87 19.55 -4.85
N SER A 35 7.66 20.18 -6.01
CA SER A 35 8.19 21.54 -6.27
C SER A 35 7.64 22.55 -5.27
N ALA A 36 6.33 22.59 -5.06
CA ALA A 36 5.70 23.46 -4.07
C ALA A 36 6.27 23.26 -2.66
N TYR A 37 6.49 21.99 -2.27
CA TYR A 37 7.10 21.67 -0.97
C TYR A 37 8.52 22.19 -0.80
N ILE A 38 9.34 22.11 -1.86
CA ILE A 38 10.73 22.57 -1.84
C ILE A 38 10.78 24.10 -1.84
N GLU A 39 9.99 24.76 -2.69
CA GLU A 39 9.94 26.20 -2.87
C GLU A 39 9.42 26.92 -1.62
N ASP A 40 8.46 26.31 -0.92
CA ASP A 40 7.87 26.86 0.31
C ASP A 40 8.64 26.45 1.59
N ASN A 41 9.96 26.30 1.49
CA ASN A 41 10.83 25.93 2.63
C ASN A 41 10.34 24.73 3.43
N LYS A 42 9.72 23.73 2.76
CA LYS A 42 9.19 22.49 3.35
C LYS A 42 8.00 22.71 4.28
N GLN A 43 7.20 23.73 4.03
CA GLN A 43 5.90 23.91 4.66
C GLN A 43 4.83 23.11 3.92
N PHE A 44 3.74 22.73 4.62
CA PHE A 44 2.71 21.87 4.06
C PHE A 44 1.46 22.61 3.58
N GLU A 45 1.38 23.93 3.74
CA GLU A 45 0.17 24.70 3.40
C GLU A 45 -0.10 24.66 1.90
N ASN A 46 0.84 25.11 1.09
CA ASN A 46 0.73 25.08 -0.37
C ASN A 46 0.72 23.65 -0.93
N VAL A 47 1.38 22.71 -0.24
CA VAL A 47 1.38 21.29 -0.60
C VAL A 47 -0.03 20.69 -0.60
N ASP A 48 -0.85 20.99 0.41
CA ASP A 48 -2.21 20.45 0.50
C ASP A 48 -3.13 21.07 -0.56
N GLU A 49 -2.98 22.36 -0.84
CA GLU A 49 -3.71 23.04 -1.92
C GLU A 49 -3.42 22.41 -3.29
N GLU A 50 -2.14 22.19 -3.62
CA GLU A 50 -1.75 21.56 -4.89
C GLU A 50 -2.29 20.12 -5.02
N LYS A 51 -2.26 19.33 -3.95
CA LYS A 51 -2.85 17.99 -3.94
C LYS A 51 -4.36 18.02 -4.19
N ARG A 52 -5.09 18.97 -3.57
CA ARG A 52 -6.53 19.13 -3.76
C ARG A 52 -6.87 19.53 -5.19
N GLU A 53 -6.07 20.40 -5.82
CA GLU A 53 -6.26 20.75 -7.23
C GLU A 53 -6.04 19.53 -8.15
N ILE A 54 -5.08 18.67 -7.86
CA ILE A 54 -4.90 17.39 -8.60
C ILE A 54 -6.11 16.48 -8.41
N LEU A 55 -6.58 16.28 -7.18
CA LEU A 55 -7.76 15.45 -6.88
C LEU A 55 -9.02 15.98 -7.59
N LYS A 56 -9.19 17.29 -7.62
CA LYS A 56 -10.28 17.97 -8.37
C LYS A 56 -10.14 17.72 -9.88
N THR A 57 -8.92 17.75 -10.40
CA THR A 57 -8.65 17.46 -11.81
C THR A 57 -9.04 16.01 -12.14
N TYR A 58 -8.64 15.03 -11.31
CA TYR A 58 -9.06 13.63 -11.48
C TYR A 58 -10.58 13.50 -11.47
N ARG A 59 -11.26 14.15 -10.54
CA ARG A 59 -12.73 14.14 -10.48
C ARG A 59 -13.36 14.74 -11.74
N ASN A 60 -12.81 15.85 -12.26
CA ASN A 60 -13.26 16.48 -13.48
C ASN A 60 -13.03 15.58 -14.72
N ASP A 61 -11.94 14.81 -14.76
CA ASP A 61 -11.66 13.88 -15.85
C ASP A 61 -12.61 12.68 -15.80
N ILE A 62 -12.93 12.17 -14.63
CA ILE A 62 -13.97 11.15 -14.45
C ILE A 62 -15.34 11.68 -14.95
N MET A 63 -15.63 12.96 -14.77
CA MET A 63 -16.89 13.55 -15.23
C MET A 63 -17.01 13.69 -16.77
N LYS A 64 -15.93 13.45 -17.51
CA LYS A 64 -15.93 13.49 -18.99
C LYS A 64 -16.20 12.13 -19.64
N ILE A 65 -16.18 11.04 -18.87
CA ILE A 65 -16.46 9.70 -19.39
C ILE A 65 -17.96 9.48 -19.62
N ASP A 66 -18.31 8.37 -20.28
CA ASP A 66 -19.71 8.02 -20.55
C ASP A 66 -20.55 8.02 -19.26
N GLN A 67 -21.74 8.65 -19.33
CA GLN A 67 -22.64 8.83 -18.18
C GLN A 67 -23.03 7.53 -17.48
N ASN A 68 -23.10 6.41 -18.22
CA ASN A 68 -23.44 5.10 -17.65
C ASN A 68 -22.37 4.58 -16.68
N TYR A 69 -21.11 4.98 -16.86
CA TYR A 69 -19.97 4.58 -16.04
C TYR A 69 -19.59 5.63 -15.01
N GLN A 70 -19.77 6.90 -15.31
CA GLN A 70 -19.34 8.04 -14.52
C GLN A 70 -19.71 7.91 -13.03
N SER A 71 -20.98 7.62 -12.72
CA SER A 71 -21.46 7.51 -11.35
C SER A 71 -20.79 6.37 -10.58
N LYS A 72 -20.49 5.25 -11.26
CA LYS A 72 -19.80 4.10 -10.65
C LYS A 72 -18.34 4.42 -10.37
N VAL A 73 -17.64 5.03 -11.35
CA VAL A 73 -16.23 5.41 -11.21
C VAL A 73 -16.08 6.43 -10.08
N LEU A 74 -16.94 7.46 -10.03
CA LEU A 74 -16.96 8.42 -8.92
C LEU A 74 -17.21 7.74 -7.56
N SER A 75 -18.18 6.82 -7.52
CA SER A 75 -18.51 6.09 -6.28
C SER A 75 -17.33 5.25 -5.77
N ILE A 76 -16.57 4.60 -6.65
CA ILE A 76 -15.37 3.85 -6.25
C ILE A 76 -14.26 4.82 -5.85
N TYR A 77 -13.98 5.83 -6.68
CA TYR A 77 -12.96 6.85 -6.42
C TYR A 77 -13.14 7.48 -5.03
N ASP A 78 -14.33 7.97 -4.72
CA ASP A 78 -14.64 8.62 -3.44
C ASP A 78 -14.50 7.67 -2.24
N ARG A 79 -14.63 6.35 -2.46
CA ARG A 79 -14.56 5.32 -1.41
C ARG A 79 -13.19 4.70 -1.22
N ILE A 80 -12.20 4.99 -2.08
CA ILE A 80 -10.84 4.42 -1.94
C ILE A 80 -10.28 4.59 -0.51
N PRO A 81 -10.30 5.78 0.11
CA PRO A 81 -9.80 5.92 1.48
C PRO A 81 -10.56 5.07 2.49
N GLY A 82 -11.89 4.96 2.32
CA GLY A 82 -12.75 4.12 3.16
C GLY A 82 -12.43 2.63 3.04
N PHE A 83 -12.21 2.13 1.83
CA PHE A 83 -11.79 0.74 1.62
C PHE A 83 -10.44 0.45 2.30
N LEU A 84 -9.46 1.32 2.12
CA LEU A 84 -8.12 1.15 2.69
C LEU A 84 -8.07 1.35 4.21
N SER A 85 -9.03 2.07 4.79
CA SER A 85 -9.15 2.24 6.25
C SER A 85 -9.85 1.08 6.94
N SER A 86 -10.57 0.24 6.20
CA SER A 86 -11.25 -0.94 6.73
C SER A 86 -10.26 -2.01 7.20
N HIS A 87 -10.71 -2.91 8.08
CA HIS A 87 -9.85 -3.96 8.62
C HIS A 87 -9.27 -4.88 7.53
N GLU A 88 -10.10 -5.30 6.57
CA GLU A 88 -9.69 -6.23 5.52
C GLU A 88 -9.06 -5.53 4.30
N LYS A 89 -9.27 -4.22 4.13
CA LYS A 89 -8.77 -3.38 3.02
C LYS A 89 -9.09 -3.91 1.61
N ARG A 90 -9.81 -5.00 1.51
CA ARG A 90 -10.24 -5.62 0.24
C ARG A 90 -11.70 -5.36 -0.02
N VAL A 91 -12.03 -5.19 -1.28
CA VAL A 91 -13.40 -5.02 -1.76
C VAL A 91 -13.84 -6.30 -2.43
N LYS A 92 -14.97 -6.85 -2.01
CA LYS A 92 -15.63 -7.93 -2.74
C LYS A 92 -16.46 -7.29 -3.85
N ILE A 93 -16.05 -7.46 -5.10
CA ILE A 93 -16.66 -6.77 -6.23
C ILE A 93 -18.16 -7.06 -6.30
N ASN A 94 -18.56 -8.32 -6.09
CA ASN A 94 -19.98 -8.72 -6.12
C ASN A 94 -20.82 -8.09 -4.99
N SER A 95 -20.21 -7.55 -3.92
CA SER A 95 -20.93 -6.88 -2.84
C SER A 95 -21.27 -5.42 -3.13
N LEU A 96 -20.69 -4.85 -4.19
CA LEU A 96 -20.93 -3.47 -4.60
C LEU A 96 -22.27 -3.29 -5.34
N ASP A 97 -22.83 -4.37 -5.87
CA ASP A 97 -24.13 -4.35 -6.54
C ASP A 97 -24.87 -5.67 -6.30
N THR A 98 -26.12 -5.57 -5.86
CA THR A 98 -27.03 -6.71 -5.66
C THR A 98 -27.71 -7.19 -6.94
N THR A 99 -27.48 -6.52 -8.09
CA THR A 99 -28.19 -6.74 -9.36
C THR A 99 -27.39 -7.51 -10.41
N ASN A 100 -26.40 -8.34 -10.04
CA ASN A 100 -25.56 -9.14 -10.95
C ASN A 100 -24.70 -8.32 -11.96
N ARG A 101 -24.35 -7.08 -11.64
CA ARG A 101 -23.49 -6.23 -12.47
C ARG A 101 -22.02 -6.19 -12.02
N ALA A 102 -21.51 -7.28 -11.47
CA ALA A 102 -20.12 -7.39 -11.01
C ALA A 102 -19.10 -6.98 -12.07
N ILE A 103 -19.33 -7.35 -13.32
CA ILE A 103 -18.48 -6.99 -14.48
C ILE A 103 -18.32 -5.46 -14.60
N ALA A 104 -19.39 -4.70 -14.42
CA ALA A 104 -19.35 -3.25 -14.55
C ALA A 104 -18.51 -2.56 -13.46
N TYR A 105 -18.32 -3.20 -12.30
CA TYR A 105 -17.42 -2.69 -11.26
C TYR A 105 -15.96 -3.11 -11.50
N GLU A 106 -15.71 -4.28 -12.07
CA GLU A 106 -14.38 -4.67 -12.53
C GLU A 106 -13.84 -3.69 -13.57
N GLU A 107 -14.66 -3.34 -14.58
CA GLU A 107 -14.34 -2.31 -15.56
C GLU A 107 -14.06 -0.94 -14.93
N THR A 108 -14.74 -0.61 -13.83
CA THR A 108 -14.52 0.64 -13.09
C THR A 108 -13.16 0.69 -12.44
N PHE A 109 -12.73 -0.38 -11.75
CA PHE A 109 -11.40 -0.47 -11.19
C PHE A 109 -10.34 -0.44 -12.28
N PHE A 110 -10.53 -1.19 -13.37
CA PHE A 110 -9.64 -1.18 -14.52
C PHE A 110 -9.46 0.23 -15.09
N TRP A 111 -10.56 1.00 -15.26
CA TRP A 111 -10.48 2.37 -15.76
C TRP A 111 -9.65 3.28 -14.83
N LEU A 112 -9.85 3.18 -13.51
CA LEU A 112 -9.08 3.94 -12.53
C LEU A 112 -7.59 3.57 -12.56
N ALA A 113 -7.27 2.30 -12.78
CA ALA A 113 -5.90 1.81 -12.88
C ALA A 113 -5.25 2.24 -14.20
N ASP A 114 -5.94 2.10 -15.34
CA ASP A 114 -5.46 2.50 -16.66
C ASP A 114 -5.23 4.03 -16.73
N SER A 115 -6.08 4.80 -16.03
CA SER A 115 -5.89 6.25 -15.83
C SER A 115 -4.79 6.61 -14.83
N MET A 116 -4.06 5.64 -14.27
CA MET A 116 -3.02 5.82 -13.25
C MET A 116 -3.49 6.54 -11.97
N ILE A 117 -4.78 6.51 -11.67
CA ILE A 117 -5.34 7.07 -10.43
C ILE A 117 -5.14 6.10 -9.27
N CYS A 118 -5.20 4.80 -9.54
CA CYS A 118 -4.97 3.77 -8.54
C CYS A 118 -4.10 2.62 -9.06
N ASN A 119 -3.64 1.79 -8.13
CA ASN A 119 -2.95 0.53 -8.37
C ASN A 119 -3.84 -0.61 -7.89
N GLU A 120 -4.15 -1.54 -8.77
CA GLU A 120 -4.91 -2.74 -8.45
C GLU A 120 -4.02 -3.80 -7.80
N CYS A 121 -4.55 -4.47 -6.79
CA CYS A 121 -3.91 -5.61 -6.14
C CYS A 121 -4.93 -6.73 -6.02
N PHE A 122 -4.69 -7.84 -6.72
CA PHE A 122 -5.60 -8.97 -6.78
C PHE A 122 -5.21 -10.08 -5.79
N SER A 123 -6.18 -10.87 -5.37
CA SER A 123 -5.91 -12.06 -4.58
C SER A 123 -5.29 -13.15 -5.47
N SER A 124 -4.37 -13.94 -4.92
CA SER A 124 -3.90 -15.18 -5.54
C SER A 124 -4.41 -16.37 -4.72
N ASN A 125 -5.16 -17.29 -5.34
CA ASN A 125 -5.71 -18.46 -4.65
C ASN A 125 -4.67 -19.57 -4.42
N ASP A 126 -3.65 -19.66 -5.28
CA ASP A 126 -2.54 -20.61 -5.15
C ASP A 126 -1.21 -19.87 -5.45
N PRO A 127 -0.62 -19.22 -4.43
CA PRO A 127 0.57 -18.40 -4.62
C PRO A 127 1.76 -19.23 -5.09
N ASN A 128 2.15 -19.01 -6.34
CA ASN A 128 3.28 -19.64 -7.02
C ASN A 128 3.82 -18.69 -8.07
N VAL A 129 4.92 -19.05 -8.74
CA VAL A 129 5.35 -18.36 -9.96
C VAL A 129 4.22 -18.34 -10.98
N GLY A 130 4.03 -17.21 -11.66
CA GLY A 130 2.87 -17.02 -12.52
C GLY A 130 1.60 -16.66 -11.71
N LEU A 131 1.74 -15.77 -10.72
CA LEU A 131 0.64 -15.30 -9.85
C LEU A 131 -0.62 -14.87 -10.63
N SER A 132 -0.46 -14.35 -11.86
CA SER A 132 -1.57 -14.01 -12.74
C SER A 132 -2.41 -15.22 -13.20
N LEU A 133 -1.86 -16.43 -13.16
CA LEU A 133 -2.59 -17.66 -13.53
C LEU A 133 -3.57 -18.11 -12.44
N THR A 134 -3.33 -17.68 -11.21
CA THR A 134 -4.15 -18.03 -10.03
C THR A 134 -4.83 -16.79 -9.42
N GLU A 135 -4.92 -15.72 -10.21
CA GLU A 135 -5.56 -14.47 -9.83
C GLU A 135 -7.05 -14.66 -9.60
N ASP A 136 -7.53 -14.23 -8.44
CA ASP A 136 -8.96 -14.17 -8.12
C ASP A 136 -9.41 -12.71 -8.16
N ARG A 137 -10.17 -12.38 -9.20
CA ARG A 137 -10.72 -11.04 -9.40
C ARG A 137 -11.98 -10.75 -8.58
N THR A 138 -12.47 -11.72 -7.81
CA THR A 138 -13.60 -11.51 -6.90
C THR A 138 -13.27 -10.49 -5.80
N TYR A 139 -12.00 -10.45 -5.39
CA TYR A 139 -11.50 -9.55 -4.37
C TYR A 139 -10.36 -8.69 -4.90
N ILE A 140 -10.48 -7.39 -4.65
CA ILE A 140 -9.48 -6.41 -5.04
C ILE A 140 -9.13 -5.51 -3.85
N LYS A 141 -7.84 -5.17 -3.70
CA LYS A 141 -7.39 -4.01 -2.94
C LYS A 141 -7.06 -2.90 -3.94
N CYS A 142 -7.56 -1.70 -3.71
CA CYS A 142 -7.38 -0.55 -4.60
C CYS A 142 -6.58 0.52 -3.88
N TYR A 143 -5.30 0.65 -4.23
CA TYR A 143 -4.39 1.64 -3.64
C TYR A 143 -4.35 2.89 -4.51
N MET A 144 -4.33 4.08 -3.90
CA MET A 144 -4.03 5.31 -4.64
C MET A 144 -2.63 5.24 -5.22
N SER A 145 -2.44 5.68 -6.46
CA SER A 145 -1.13 5.71 -7.10
C SER A 145 -0.14 6.64 -6.40
N ASP A 146 -0.64 7.64 -5.68
CA ASP A 146 0.16 8.54 -4.87
C ASP A 146 -0.38 8.64 -3.43
N THR A 147 0.49 8.37 -2.45
CA THR A 147 0.10 8.36 -1.02
C THR A 147 -0.14 9.76 -0.47
N GLY A 148 0.54 10.78 -1.00
CA GLY A 148 0.25 12.17 -0.65
C GLY A 148 -1.15 12.58 -1.08
N LEU A 149 -1.59 12.15 -2.27
CA LEU A 149 -2.95 12.35 -2.74
C LEU A 149 -3.96 11.56 -1.91
N LEU A 150 -3.67 10.30 -1.56
CA LEU A 150 -4.53 9.51 -0.65
C LEU A 150 -4.75 10.23 0.66
N PHE A 151 -3.70 10.84 1.23
CA PHE A 151 -3.82 11.60 2.46
C PHE A 151 -4.82 12.75 2.34
N SER A 152 -4.67 13.62 1.33
CA SER A 152 -5.57 14.76 1.12
C SER A 152 -6.98 14.31 0.72
N HIS A 153 -7.12 13.19 0.01
CA HIS A 153 -8.42 12.61 -0.32
C HIS A 153 -9.15 12.07 0.92
N ALA A 154 -8.42 11.44 1.83
CA ALA A 154 -8.99 10.90 3.08
C ALA A 154 -9.46 12.00 4.08
N PHE A 155 -8.90 13.20 3.97
CA PHE A 155 -9.19 14.34 4.87
C PHE A 155 -9.74 15.54 4.11
N ASP A 156 -10.45 15.29 3.01
CA ASP A 156 -10.97 16.37 2.14
C ASP A 156 -11.98 17.29 2.82
N GLU A 157 -12.82 16.74 3.72
CA GLU A 157 -13.85 17.51 4.43
C GLU A 157 -13.29 18.53 5.44
N TYR A 158 -12.07 18.31 5.94
CA TYR A 158 -11.51 19.09 7.05
C TYR A 158 -10.05 19.51 6.80
N PRO A 159 -9.78 20.50 5.93
CA PRO A 159 -8.42 20.96 5.63
C PRO A 159 -7.61 21.38 6.86
N GLU A 160 -8.25 22.02 7.85
CA GLU A 160 -7.59 22.42 9.10
C GLU A 160 -7.16 21.22 9.96
N VAL A 161 -7.92 20.12 9.89
CA VAL A 161 -7.56 18.87 10.57
C VAL A 161 -6.33 18.23 9.89
N ALA A 162 -6.21 18.33 8.58
CA ALA A 162 -5.04 17.84 7.85
C ALA A 162 -3.73 18.44 8.40
N LYS A 163 -3.67 19.74 8.67
CA LYS A 163 -2.48 20.40 9.25
C LYS A 163 -2.05 19.81 10.59
N SER A 164 -2.99 19.53 11.47
CA SER A 164 -2.70 18.91 12.76
C SER A 164 -2.20 17.46 12.61
N ILE A 165 -2.74 16.74 11.64
CA ILE A 165 -2.36 15.35 11.33
C ILE A 165 -0.95 15.29 10.73
N TYR A 166 -0.54 16.24 9.86
CA TYR A 166 0.83 16.32 9.36
C TYR A 166 1.84 16.34 10.50
N SER A 167 1.66 17.23 11.46
CA SER A 167 2.53 17.34 12.64
C SER A 167 2.54 16.04 13.46
N SER A 168 1.39 15.40 13.62
CA SER A 168 1.24 14.15 14.37
C SER A 168 1.95 12.96 13.71
N ILE A 169 1.93 12.88 12.37
CA ILE A 169 2.66 11.85 11.60
C ILE A 169 4.17 12.05 11.73
N LEU A 170 4.66 13.29 11.55
CA LEU A 170 6.08 13.60 11.66
C LEU A 170 6.62 13.30 13.07
N GLN A 171 5.81 13.50 14.11
CA GLN A 171 6.15 13.26 15.51
C GLN A 171 5.88 11.82 16.00
N ASP A 172 5.47 10.88 15.12
CA ASP A 172 5.06 9.51 15.47
C ASP A 172 3.87 9.43 16.47
N LYS A 173 3.05 10.47 16.55
CA LYS A 173 1.90 10.55 17.46
C LYS A 173 0.58 10.06 16.84
N LEU A 174 0.52 9.95 15.50
CA LEU A 174 -0.68 9.47 14.82
C LEU A 174 -0.82 7.96 15.01
N SER A 175 -1.94 7.52 15.58
CA SER A 175 -2.31 6.10 15.70
C SER A 175 -3.38 5.68 14.68
N VAL A 176 -4.25 6.60 14.27
CA VAL A 176 -5.40 6.33 13.39
C VAL A 176 -4.95 6.33 11.93
N ASN A 177 -5.41 5.33 11.17
CA ASN A 177 -5.17 5.18 9.70
C ASN A 177 -3.70 5.13 9.26
N LYS A 178 -2.75 5.03 10.20
CA LYS A 178 -1.33 4.89 9.86
C LYS A 178 -1.05 3.64 9.02
N GLY A 179 -1.78 2.55 9.29
CA GLY A 179 -1.68 1.30 8.52
C GLY A 179 -2.08 1.49 7.06
N MET A 180 -3.16 2.23 6.79
CA MET A 180 -3.61 2.57 5.44
C MET A 180 -2.53 3.29 4.63
N LEU A 181 -1.94 4.35 5.20
CA LEU A 181 -0.91 5.13 4.53
C LEU A 181 0.38 4.33 4.29
N TYR A 182 0.79 3.51 5.28
CA TYR A 182 1.98 2.66 5.13
C TYR A 182 1.79 1.60 4.05
N GLU A 183 0.66 0.91 4.04
CA GLU A 183 0.40 -0.12 3.02
C GLU A 183 0.29 0.50 1.63
N ASN A 184 -0.36 1.67 1.50
CA ASN A 184 -0.47 2.38 0.24
C ASN A 184 0.90 2.82 -0.31
N ILE A 185 1.78 3.40 0.53
CA ILE A 185 3.09 3.83 0.04
C ILE A 185 3.98 2.64 -0.34
N ILE A 186 3.84 1.50 0.34
CA ILE A 186 4.54 0.28 -0.05
C ILE A 186 4.01 -0.24 -1.37
N ALA A 187 2.69 -0.26 -1.60
CA ALA A 187 2.10 -0.58 -2.90
C ALA A 187 2.66 0.31 -4.02
N GLN A 188 2.66 1.63 -3.80
CA GLN A 188 3.21 2.62 -4.72
C GLN A 188 4.69 2.34 -5.05
N MET A 189 5.52 2.05 -4.04
CA MET A 189 6.95 1.76 -4.22
C MET A 189 7.18 0.45 -4.96
N LEU A 190 6.42 -0.60 -4.67
CA LEU A 190 6.51 -1.89 -5.37
C LEU A 190 6.15 -1.74 -6.85
N VAL A 191 5.08 -1.00 -7.18
CA VAL A 191 4.70 -0.71 -8.57
C VAL A 191 5.79 0.11 -9.28
N ALA A 192 6.34 1.12 -8.61
CA ALA A 192 7.45 1.91 -9.15
C ALA A 192 8.72 1.09 -9.40
N SER A 193 8.93 -0.01 -8.67
CA SER A 193 10.00 -0.99 -8.88
C SER A 193 9.65 -2.03 -9.96
N GLY A 194 8.48 -1.95 -10.60
CA GLY A 194 8.06 -2.83 -11.70
C GLY A 194 7.30 -4.08 -11.27
N HIS A 195 6.91 -4.20 -10.00
CA HIS A 195 6.12 -5.33 -9.53
C HIS A 195 4.64 -5.15 -9.82
N LYS A 196 3.98 -6.23 -10.24
CA LYS A 196 2.52 -6.36 -10.13
C LYS A 196 2.17 -6.72 -8.70
N LEU A 197 1.06 -6.16 -8.22
CA LEU A 197 0.63 -6.36 -6.84
C LEU A 197 -0.32 -7.55 -6.73
N TYR A 198 0.01 -8.45 -5.83
CA TYR A 198 -0.85 -9.56 -5.42
C TYR A 198 -0.86 -9.64 -3.90
N PHE A 199 -1.99 -10.09 -3.34
CA PHE A 199 -2.11 -10.43 -1.92
C PHE A 199 -2.59 -11.88 -1.74
N TYR A 200 -2.53 -12.39 -0.55
CA TYR A 200 -3.08 -13.72 -0.22
C TYR A 200 -3.89 -13.65 1.06
N ASN A 201 -5.00 -14.33 1.05
CA ASN A 201 -5.76 -14.61 2.25
C ASN A 201 -6.31 -16.02 2.20
N HIS A 202 -6.33 -16.67 3.36
CA HIS A 202 -6.98 -17.97 3.56
C HIS A 202 -8.07 -17.81 4.61
N TYR A 203 -9.30 -18.10 4.20
CA TYR A 203 -10.45 -18.14 5.10
C TYR A 203 -10.57 -19.53 5.71
N ASN A 204 -10.55 -19.62 7.03
CA ASN A 204 -10.73 -20.85 7.78
C ASN A 204 -12.21 -21.00 8.14
N GLU A 205 -12.89 -21.97 7.56
CA GLU A 205 -14.33 -22.20 7.76
C GLU A 205 -14.67 -22.57 9.20
N ASP A 206 -13.84 -23.39 9.86
CA ASP A 206 -14.07 -23.82 11.24
C ASP A 206 -13.99 -22.65 12.23
N LYS A 207 -13.15 -21.68 11.95
CA LYS A 207 -12.93 -20.52 12.81
C LYS A 207 -13.73 -19.28 12.38
N HIS A 208 -14.43 -19.35 11.25
CA HIS A 208 -15.16 -18.24 10.63
C HIS A 208 -14.34 -16.94 10.51
N ARG A 209 -13.05 -17.05 10.19
CA ARG A 209 -12.14 -15.91 10.02
C ARG A 209 -10.97 -16.23 9.09
N ASN A 210 -10.33 -15.19 8.58
CA ASN A 210 -9.04 -15.36 7.94
C ASN A 210 -8.00 -15.81 8.97
N ASP A 211 -7.26 -16.84 8.68
CA ASP A 211 -6.18 -17.33 9.53
C ASP A 211 -4.79 -17.11 8.93
N ILE A 212 -4.72 -16.76 7.63
CA ILE A 212 -3.53 -16.24 6.96
C ILE A 212 -3.95 -15.03 6.14
N GLU A 213 -3.22 -13.93 6.29
CA GLU A 213 -3.36 -12.74 5.47
C GLU A 213 -1.97 -12.18 5.20
N ILE A 214 -1.61 -12.03 3.91
CA ILE A 214 -0.32 -11.48 3.44
C ILE A 214 -0.63 -10.24 2.61
N ASP A 215 -0.02 -9.12 2.97
CA ASP A 215 -0.31 -7.83 2.36
C ASP A 215 0.08 -7.79 0.90
N PHE A 216 1.30 -8.30 0.56
CA PHE A 216 1.77 -8.38 -0.81
C PHE A 216 2.55 -9.68 -1.07
N ILE A 217 2.48 -10.15 -2.30
CA ILE A 217 3.34 -11.21 -2.82
C ILE A 217 3.98 -10.69 -4.11
N ILE A 218 5.29 -10.80 -4.20
CA ILE A 218 6.05 -10.46 -5.40
C ILE A 218 6.77 -11.70 -5.95
N ILE A 219 7.09 -11.66 -7.23
CA ILE A 219 7.97 -12.66 -7.84
C ILE A 219 9.41 -12.21 -7.62
N SER A 220 10.24 -13.09 -7.13
CA SER A 220 11.66 -12.84 -6.82
C SER A 220 12.53 -14.06 -7.12
N GLY A 221 13.83 -13.92 -6.96
CA GLY A 221 14.81 -14.95 -7.26
C GLY A 221 15.66 -14.60 -8.47
N ASP A 222 16.57 -15.49 -8.83
CA ASP A 222 17.40 -15.34 -10.01
C ASP A 222 16.76 -16.01 -11.26
N LYS A 223 17.35 -15.84 -12.43
CA LYS A 223 16.85 -16.37 -13.71
C LYS A 223 16.65 -17.90 -13.74
N THR A 224 17.33 -18.62 -12.84
CA THR A 224 17.33 -20.09 -12.78
C THR A 224 16.43 -20.63 -11.67
N ASN A 225 16.09 -19.79 -10.68
CA ASN A 225 15.30 -20.19 -9.51
C ASN A 225 14.31 -19.10 -9.13
N VAL A 226 13.35 -18.85 -10.02
CA VAL A 226 12.27 -17.88 -9.79
C VAL A 226 11.28 -18.47 -8.76
N LYS A 227 10.98 -17.69 -7.73
CA LYS A 227 10.06 -18.02 -6.64
C LYS A 227 9.21 -16.81 -6.27
N ILE A 228 8.37 -16.99 -5.26
CA ILE A 228 7.60 -15.89 -4.67
C ILE A 228 8.25 -15.38 -3.39
N SER A 229 7.97 -14.14 -3.05
CA SER A 229 8.35 -13.53 -1.77
C SER A 229 7.13 -12.86 -1.14
N PRO A 230 6.63 -13.38 -0.01
CA PRO A 230 5.58 -12.73 0.76
C PRO A 230 6.13 -11.52 1.50
N ILE A 231 5.33 -10.47 1.58
CA ILE A 231 5.64 -9.21 2.25
C ILE A 231 4.51 -8.88 3.21
N GLU A 232 4.85 -8.64 4.46
CA GLU A 232 3.94 -8.13 5.49
C GLU A 232 4.33 -6.71 5.89
N VAL A 233 3.36 -5.78 5.89
CA VAL A 233 3.59 -4.37 6.19
C VAL A 233 3.17 -4.04 7.61
N LYS A 234 4.06 -3.44 8.37
CA LYS A 234 3.83 -3.04 9.76
C LYS A 234 4.10 -1.55 9.95
N SER A 235 3.09 -0.79 10.32
CA SER A 235 3.20 0.64 10.58
C SER A 235 3.67 0.98 12.00
N SER A 236 3.73 -0.01 12.90
CA SER A 236 4.13 0.14 14.31
C SER A 236 5.39 -0.64 14.63
N LYS A 237 6.03 -0.30 15.78
CA LYS A 237 7.23 -1.01 16.27
C LYS A 237 6.92 -2.33 16.97
N LYS A 238 5.67 -2.50 17.47
CA LYS A 238 5.19 -3.73 18.10
C LYS A 238 4.17 -4.37 17.18
N TYR A 239 4.37 -5.61 16.78
CA TYR A 239 3.51 -6.33 15.85
C TYR A 239 3.64 -7.85 16.03
N THR A 240 2.67 -8.57 15.51
CA THR A 240 2.69 -10.04 15.38
C THR A 240 3.01 -10.43 13.94
N THR A 241 3.52 -11.64 13.74
CA THR A 241 3.95 -12.18 12.44
C THR A 241 3.32 -13.54 12.14
N THR A 242 2.27 -13.89 12.87
CA THR A 242 1.64 -15.21 12.82
C THR A 242 1.15 -15.60 11.42
N SER A 243 0.61 -14.64 10.64
CA SER A 243 0.17 -14.89 9.27
C SER A 243 1.36 -15.25 8.37
N LEU A 244 2.45 -14.48 8.44
CA LEU A 244 3.64 -14.72 7.64
C LEU A 244 4.32 -16.05 8.00
N GLU A 245 4.39 -16.37 9.28
CA GLU A 245 4.95 -17.63 9.76
C GLU A 245 4.14 -18.85 9.26
N LYS A 246 2.80 -18.77 9.32
CA LYS A 246 1.94 -19.82 8.77
C LYS A 246 2.08 -19.94 7.25
N PHE A 247 2.09 -18.81 6.53
CA PHE A 247 2.31 -18.80 5.09
C PHE A 247 3.64 -19.46 4.72
N ASN A 248 4.71 -19.13 5.44
CA ASN A 248 6.03 -19.70 5.23
C ASN A 248 6.05 -21.22 5.46
N LEU A 249 5.32 -21.73 6.44
CA LEU A 249 5.19 -23.18 6.67
C LEU A 249 4.42 -23.86 5.52
N THR A 250 3.30 -23.25 5.10
CA THR A 250 2.42 -23.82 4.07
C THR A 250 3.11 -23.86 2.70
N PHE A 251 3.79 -22.78 2.33
CA PHE A 251 4.38 -22.62 0.98
C PHE A 251 5.91 -22.69 0.94
N LYS A 252 6.54 -23.30 1.93
CA LYS A 252 8.01 -23.32 2.14
C LYS A 252 8.84 -23.57 0.87
N LYS A 253 8.38 -24.48 0.00
CA LYS A 253 9.12 -24.86 -1.23
C LYS A 253 9.03 -23.79 -2.33
N ARG A 254 8.05 -22.87 -2.27
CA ARG A 254 7.76 -21.85 -3.27
C ARG A 254 8.37 -20.49 -2.94
N ILE A 255 8.86 -20.31 -1.71
CA ILE A 255 9.35 -19.02 -1.20
C ILE A 255 10.85 -18.88 -1.44
N SER A 256 11.25 -17.71 -1.94
CA SER A 256 12.65 -17.26 -2.00
C SER A 256 13.04 -16.62 -0.66
N ASN A 257 12.49 -15.47 -0.37
CA ASN A 257 12.66 -14.75 0.89
C ASN A 257 11.30 -14.29 1.41
N SER A 258 11.22 -14.07 2.72
CA SER A 258 10.03 -13.48 3.36
C SER A 258 10.41 -12.16 3.99
N TYR A 259 9.58 -11.14 3.78
CA TYR A 259 9.88 -9.78 4.20
C TYR A 259 8.85 -9.24 5.18
N ILE A 260 9.33 -8.50 6.17
CA ILE A 260 8.53 -7.61 7.00
C ILE A 260 9.01 -6.19 6.74
N ILE A 261 8.13 -5.34 6.22
CA ILE A 261 8.39 -3.92 6.04
C ILE A 261 7.90 -3.18 7.28
N HIS A 262 8.80 -2.47 7.95
CA HIS A 262 8.52 -1.88 9.25
C HIS A 262 9.28 -0.56 9.52
N PRO A 263 8.95 0.19 10.58
CA PRO A 263 9.64 1.45 10.90
C PRO A 263 10.97 1.28 11.66
N LYS A 264 11.43 0.04 11.89
CA LYS A 264 12.72 -0.21 12.57
C LYS A 264 13.86 -0.32 11.53
N ASN A 265 15.10 -0.45 12.00
CA ASN A 265 16.26 -0.66 11.15
C ASN A 265 16.28 -2.06 10.52
N LEU A 266 17.09 -2.23 9.49
CA LEU A 266 17.30 -3.52 8.81
C LEU A 266 17.76 -4.58 9.83
N SER A 267 17.15 -5.74 9.78
CA SER A 267 17.54 -6.90 10.57
C SER A 267 17.09 -8.20 9.90
N ILE A 268 17.76 -9.28 10.24
CA ILE A 268 17.36 -10.64 9.84
C ILE A 268 17.02 -11.38 11.13
N ARG A 269 15.86 -12.01 11.17
CA ARG A 269 15.41 -12.84 12.30
C ARG A 269 16.08 -14.22 12.27
N ASP A 270 16.08 -14.92 13.39
CA ASP A 270 16.65 -16.28 13.51
C ASP A 270 15.96 -17.29 12.61
N ASP A 271 14.68 -17.06 12.26
CA ASP A 271 13.89 -17.86 11.30
C ASP A 271 14.12 -17.48 9.83
N GLY A 272 15.06 -16.57 9.55
CA GLY A 272 15.44 -16.15 8.20
C GLY A 272 14.55 -15.04 7.60
N ILE A 273 13.51 -14.56 8.31
CA ILE A 273 12.69 -13.45 7.83
C ILE A 273 13.51 -12.16 7.82
N ILE A 274 13.49 -11.48 6.67
CA ILE A 274 14.22 -10.22 6.46
C ILE A 274 13.30 -9.05 6.83
N CYS A 275 13.67 -8.31 7.85
CA CYS A 275 12.96 -7.13 8.30
C CYS A 275 13.62 -5.88 7.71
N ILE A 276 12.95 -5.19 6.79
CA ILE A 276 13.48 -4.02 6.11
C ILE A 276 12.76 -2.73 6.55
N PRO A 277 13.48 -1.61 6.69
CA PRO A 277 12.85 -0.33 6.91
C PRO A 277 12.03 0.10 5.68
N ALA A 278 10.90 0.75 5.91
CA ALA A 278 9.94 1.09 4.85
C ALA A 278 10.56 1.85 3.66
N TYR A 279 11.54 2.70 3.91
CA TYR A 279 12.25 3.43 2.84
C TYR A 279 13.14 2.55 1.96
N MET A 280 13.35 1.28 2.30
CA MET A 280 14.12 0.33 1.48
C MET A 280 13.25 -0.57 0.60
N THR A 281 11.95 -0.38 0.57
CA THR A 281 11.03 -1.19 -0.25
C THR A 281 11.42 -1.18 -1.73
N PHE A 282 11.96 -0.08 -2.25
CA PHE A 282 12.44 0.02 -3.64
C PHE A 282 13.66 -0.87 -3.96
N CYS A 283 14.23 -1.52 -2.96
CA CYS A 283 15.30 -2.51 -3.15
C CYS A 283 14.77 -3.92 -3.43
N LEU A 284 13.45 -4.13 -3.34
CA LEU A 284 12.80 -5.39 -3.66
C LEU A 284 12.43 -5.46 -5.13
#